data_366a660495ef5db29b1d87274ac79be5
#
_entry.id   366a660495ef5db29b1d87274ac79be5
#
_cell.length_a   1.000
_cell.length_b   1.000
_cell.length_c   1.000
_cell.angle_alpha   90.00
_cell.angle_beta   90.00
_cell.angle_gamma   90.00
#
_symmetry.space_group_name_H-M   'P 1'
#
loop_
_entity.id
_entity.type
_entity.pdbx_description
1 polymer ?
#
loop_
_entity_poly.entity_id
_entity_poly.type
_entity_poly.pdbx_seq_one_letter_code
_entity_poly.pdbx_strand_id
1 'polypeptide(L)'
;MELQFLGTGAGSPSKARNVTCTALKTGGKNNEVWLFDCGEATQHQILRTAIRPGKIRRIFITHLHGDHIFGLPGLLGSRSFLGGADEPLSLYGPAGIRRFVESALEVSQTQLSYPINFHEFVSDGLISVDGEFTVSAFGLAHSLPSFAYRIEEKERAGGLQMDRLRELGILSGPLLGRLKNGEIVTLDDGRLIDGKEYLSPPRKGRIIAVFGDTKPCPSAPAAAEGA
;
A
#
# COMPACT_ATOMS: atom_id res chain seq x y z
N MET A 1 3.71 8.96 -0.44
CA MET A 1 4.02 7.56 -0.78
C MET A 1 5.49 7.44 -1.13
N GLU A 2 6.13 6.33 -0.79
CA GLU A 2 7.52 6.00 -1.09
C GLU A 2 7.57 4.54 -1.52
N LEU A 3 8.23 4.25 -2.65
CA LEU A 3 8.49 2.89 -3.11
C LEU A 3 9.90 2.47 -2.68
N GLN A 4 10.02 1.26 -2.16
CA GLN A 4 11.28 0.66 -1.78
C GLN A 4 11.38 -0.75 -2.36
N PHE A 5 12.37 -0.99 -3.21
CA PHE A 5 12.62 -2.31 -3.79
C PHE A 5 13.40 -3.17 -2.79
N LEU A 6 12.81 -4.29 -2.40
CA LEU A 6 13.44 -5.30 -1.52
C LEU A 6 14.09 -6.43 -2.33
N GLY A 7 13.60 -6.64 -3.56
CA GLY A 7 14.13 -7.59 -4.50
C GLY A 7 13.58 -7.33 -5.90
N THR A 8 14.45 -7.51 -6.90
CA THR A 8 14.13 -7.26 -8.32
C THR A 8 14.78 -8.32 -9.23
N GLY A 9 15.16 -9.48 -8.68
CA GLY A 9 15.64 -10.63 -9.42
C GLY A 9 14.48 -11.45 -9.96
N ALA A 10 14.62 -11.98 -11.17
CA ALA A 10 13.64 -12.86 -11.80
C ALA A 10 14.06 -14.32 -11.61
N GLY A 11 13.12 -15.17 -11.19
CA GLY A 11 13.26 -16.61 -11.05
C GLY A 11 14.17 -17.08 -9.91
N SER A 12 15.37 -16.50 -9.76
CA SER A 12 16.33 -16.89 -8.73
C SER A 12 17.11 -15.68 -8.18
N PRO A 13 17.53 -15.73 -6.90
CA PRO A 13 18.35 -14.67 -6.33
C PRO A 13 19.77 -14.70 -6.87
N SER A 14 20.43 -13.55 -6.81
CA SER A 14 21.87 -13.42 -7.04
C SER A 14 22.56 -12.82 -5.82
N LYS A 15 23.91 -12.77 -5.83
CA LYS A 15 24.66 -12.16 -4.73
C LYS A 15 24.28 -10.69 -4.47
N ALA A 16 23.90 -9.97 -5.53
CA ALA A 16 23.59 -8.53 -5.45
C ALA A 16 22.09 -8.22 -5.47
N ARG A 17 21.23 -9.19 -5.79
CA ARG A 17 19.80 -8.94 -6.04
C ARG A 17 18.94 -10.11 -5.55
N ASN A 18 18.03 -9.82 -4.66
CA ASN A 18 17.03 -10.78 -4.21
C ASN A 18 15.87 -10.91 -5.21
N VAL A 19 15.09 -11.97 -5.10
CA VAL A 19 13.86 -12.20 -5.88
C VAL A 19 12.79 -11.20 -5.51
N THR A 20 11.68 -11.21 -6.24
CA THR A 20 10.72 -10.11 -6.31
C THR A 20 10.05 -9.76 -4.98
N CYS A 21 10.22 -8.52 -4.57
CA CYS A 21 9.38 -7.85 -3.55
C CYS A 21 9.55 -6.34 -3.64
N THR A 22 8.44 -5.62 -3.69
CA THR A 22 8.41 -4.16 -3.62
C THR A 22 7.55 -3.72 -2.45
N ALA A 23 8.05 -2.79 -1.65
CA ALA A 23 7.30 -2.19 -0.53
C ALA A 23 6.83 -0.79 -0.91
N LEU A 24 5.57 -0.49 -0.64
CA LEU A 24 4.97 0.84 -0.72
C LEU A 24 4.68 1.35 0.69
N LYS A 25 5.35 2.39 1.12
CA LYS A 25 4.99 3.16 2.30
C LYS A 25 3.94 4.19 1.90
N THR A 26 2.72 4.04 2.40
CA THR A 26 1.59 4.88 1.98
C THR A 26 1.71 6.32 2.47
N GLY A 27 2.39 6.53 3.59
CA GLY A 27 2.36 7.80 4.31
C GLY A 27 1.00 8.02 4.99
N GLY A 28 0.64 9.26 5.29
CA GLY A 28 -0.61 9.57 5.96
C GLY A 28 -0.61 9.23 7.46
N LYS A 29 -1.80 9.18 8.08
CA LYS A 29 -1.94 9.03 9.54
C LYS A 29 -1.48 7.66 10.05
N ASN A 30 -1.73 6.58 9.29
CA ASN A 30 -1.45 5.21 9.71
C ASN A 30 -0.04 4.74 9.35
N ASN A 31 0.60 5.41 8.39
CA ASN A 31 1.93 5.07 7.88
C ASN A 31 2.08 3.56 7.61
N GLU A 32 1.12 3.01 6.86
CA GLU A 32 1.06 1.60 6.50
C GLU A 32 2.14 1.25 5.47
N VAL A 33 2.53 0.00 5.50
CA VAL A 33 3.37 -0.61 4.47
C VAL A 33 2.54 -1.65 3.74
N TRP A 34 2.55 -1.59 2.42
CA TRP A 34 2.00 -2.60 1.55
C TRP A 34 3.13 -3.29 0.81
N LEU A 35 3.06 -4.60 0.66
CA LEU A 35 4.02 -5.34 -0.14
C LEU A 35 3.37 -5.78 -1.46
N PHE A 36 4.14 -5.73 -2.51
CA PHE A 36 3.85 -6.35 -3.80
C PHE A 36 4.85 -7.47 -4.01
N ASP A 37 4.30 -8.69 -4.04
CA ASP A 37 5.02 -9.94 -3.94
C ASP A 37 5.82 -10.11 -2.64
N CYS A 38 6.19 -11.34 -2.38
CA CYS A 38 6.98 -11.73 -1.21
C CYS A 38 7.82 -12.94 -1.58
N GLY A 39 8.83 -12.72 -2.42
CA GLY A 39 9.76 -13.75 -2.80
C GLY A 39 10.64 -14.21 -1.64
N GLU A 40 11.40 -15.26 -1.87
CA GLU A 40 12.28 -15.86 -0.88
C GLU A 40 13.17 -14.81 -0.19
N ALA A 41 13.41 -14.96 1.10
CA ALA A 41 14.22 -14.06 1.93
C ALA A 41 13.75 -12.59 2.00
N THR A 42 12.53 -12.27 1.62
CA THR A 42 11.95 -10.92 1.78
C THR A 42 12.10 -10.40 3.20
N GLN A 43 11.85 -11.25 4.22
CA GLN A 43 12.03 -10.86 5.63
C GLN A 43 13.47 -10.44 5.96
N HIS A 44 14.49 -11.04 5.34
CA HIS A 44 15.90 -10.66 5.54
C HIS A 44 16.22 -9.32 4.86
N GLN A 45 15.61 -9.05 3.71
CA GLN A 45 15.75 -7.75 3.07
C GLN A 45 15.11 -6.63 3.91
N ILE A 46 13.96 -6.90 4.53
CA ILE A 46 13.29 -5.97 5.45
C ILE A 46 14.21 -5.56 6.60
N LEU A 47 15.01 -6.49 7.15
CA LEU A 47 15.96 -6.18 8.24
C LEU A 47 17.01 -5.11 7.87
N ARG A 48 17.26 -4.89 6.58
CA ARG A 48 18.19 -3.87 6.08
C ARG A 48 17.52 -2.53 5.80
N THR A 49 16.29 -2.36 6.24
CA THR A 49 15.46 -1.18 5.98
C THR A 49 14.86 -0.64 7.28
N ALA A 50 14.19 0.50 7.20
CA ALA A 50 13.38 1.03 8.29
C ALA A 50 11.95 0.45 8.34
N ILE A 51 11.60 -0.53 7.51
CA ILE A 51 10.29 -1.17 7.50
C ILE A 51 10.14 -2.02 8.75
N ARG A 52 9.07 -1.78 9.50
CA ARG A 52 8.68 -2.58 10.65
C ARG A 52 7.64 -3.60 10.21
N PRO A 53 7.85 -4.93 10.38
CA PRO A 53 6.89 -5.95 9.95
C PRO A 53 5.47 -5.73 10.48
N GLY A 54 5.29 -5.21 11.69
CA GLY A 54 3.98 -4.87 12.25
C GLY A 54 3.24 -3.74 11.52
N LYS A 55 3.92 -2.97 10.67
CA LYS A 55 3.29 -1.94 9.81
C LYS A 55 2.85 -2.48 8.45
N ILE A 56 3.20 -3.71 8.11
CA ILE A 56 2.72 -4.37 6.89
C ILE A 56 1.24 -4.74 7.10
N ARG A 57 0.35 -4.07 6.38
CA ARG A 57 -1.11 -4.24 6.47
C ARG A 57 -1.71 -4.95 5.29
N ARG A 58 -1.08 -4.85 4.13
CA ARG A 58 -1.55 -5.48 2.89
C ARG A 58 -0.40 -6.10 2.14
N ILE A 59 -0.64 -7.27 1.58
CA ILE A 59 0.27 -7.94 0.65
C ILE A 59 -0.53 -8.25 -0.60
N PHE A 60 0.00 -7.86 -1.75
CA PHE A 60 -0.57 -8.08 -3.06
C PHE A 60 0.34 -9.02 -3.83
N ILE A 61 -0.14 -10.20 -4.17
CA ILE A 61 0.61 -11.22 -4.91
C ILE A 61 0.21 -11.14 -6.38
N THR A 62 1.18 -10.89 -7.24
CA THR A 62 0.94 -10.75 -8.68
C THR A 62 0.60 -12.08 -9.31
N HIS A 63 1.34 -13.14 -8.98
CA HIS A 63 1.12 -14.51 -9.45
C HIS A 63 1.81 -15.54 -8.53
N LEU A 64 1.58 -16.82 -8.76
CA LEU A 64 1.96 -17.87 -7.81
C LEU A 64 3.29 -18.57 -8.12
N HIS A 65 4.19 -18.00 -8.92
CA HIS A 65 5.56 -18.54 -9.02
C HIS A 65 6.32 -18.37 -7.71
N GLY A 66 7.25 -19.28 -7.44
CA GLY A 66 7.93 -19.35 -6.16
C GLY A 66 8.72 -18.09 -5.79
N ASP A 67 9.38 -17.48 -6.76
CA ASP A 67 10.15 -16.23 -6.59
C ASP A 67 9.27 -15.00 -6.23
N HIS A 68 7.93 -15.18 -6.23
CA HIS A 68 6.96 -14.17 -5.79
C HIS A 68 6.25 -14.52 -4.48
N ILE A 69 6.27 -15.79 -4.03
CA ILE A 69 5.49 -16.22 -2.86
C ILE A 69 6.28 -16.97 -1.78
N PHE A 70 7.46 -17.52 -2.06
CA PHE A 70 8.17 -18.40 -1.11
C PHE A 70 8.65 -17.71 0.17
N GLY A 71 8.69 -16.37 0.20
CA GLY A 71 8.97 -15.61 1.41
C GLY A 71 7.79 -15.47 2.37
N LEU A 72 6.55 -15.73 1.90
CA LEU A 72 5.33 -15.51 2.70
C LEU A 72 5.35 -16.27 4.05
N PRO A 73 5.55 -17.58 4.11
CA PRO A 73 5.46 -18.30 5.38
C PRO A 73 6.40 -17.74 6.44
N GLY A 74 7.65 -17.48 6.07
CA GLY A 74 8.65 -16.91 6.97
C GLY A 74 8.33 -15.49 7.42
N LEU A 75 7.88 -14.63 6.51
CA LEU A 75 7.49 -13.25 6.83
C LEU A 75 6.26 -13.22 7.75
N LEU A 76 5.25 -14.05 7.48
CA LEU A 76 4.02 -14.13 8.28
C LEU A 76 4.33 -14.56 9.72
N GLY A 77 5.16 -15.59 9.90
CA GLY A 77 5.63 -16.01 11.21
C GLY A 77 6.40 -14.89 11.93
N SER A 78 7.37 -14.30 11.26
CA SER A 78 8.18 -13.20 11.85
C SER A 78 7.35 -11.99 12.26
N ARG A 79 6.31 -11.65 11.50
CA ARG A 79 5.42 -10.53 11.81
C ARG A 79 4.71 -10.71 13.15
N SER A 80 4.37 -11.94 13.55
CA SER A 80 3.77 -12.23 14.86
C SER A 80 4.66 -11.78 16.03
N PHE A 81 5.98 -11.88 15.87
CA PHE A 81 6.95 -11.52 16.92
C PHE A 81 7.44 -10.09 16.82
N LEU A 82 7.30 -9.45 15.66
CA LEU A 82 7.89 -8.14 15.35
C LEU A 82 6.84 -7.02 15.30
N GLY A 83 5.86 -7.04 16.21
CA GLY A 83 4.89 -5.97 16.40
C GLY A 83 3.65 -6.03 15.50
N GLY A 84 3.34 -7.22 14.96
CA GLY A 84 2.12 -7.47 14.17
C GLY A 84 1.01 -8.17 14.95
N ALA A 85 1.21 -8.43 16.24
CA ALA A 85 0.21 -9.10 17.08
C ALA A 85 -1.13 -8.33 17.06
N ASP A 86 -2.23 -9.06 17.01
CA ASP A 86 -3.61 -8.55 16.99
C ASP A 86 -3.99 -7.63 15.82
N GLU A 87 -3.04 -7.32 14.94
CA GLU A 87 -3.26 -6.42 13.81
C GLU A 87 -3.56 -7.21 12.53
N PRO A 88 -4.78 -7.16 11.97
CA PRO A 88 -5.15 -7.91 10.80
C PRO A 88 -4.23 -7.63 9.60
N LEU A 89 -3.97 -8.67 8.80
CA LEU A 89 -3.28 -8.58 7.52
C LEU A 89 -4.24 -8.94 6.40
N SER A 90 -4.35 -8.12 5.37
CA SER A 90 -5.07 -8.46 4.15
C SER A 90 -4.10 -8.99 3.10
N LEU A 91 -4.37 -10.18 2.57
CA LEU A 91 -3.59 -10.83 1.52
C LEU A 91 -4.45 -10.95 0.26
N TYR A 92 -4.04 -10.26 -0.79
CA TYR A 92 -4.68 -10.22 -2.09
C TYR A 92 -3.87 -11.02 -3.10
N GLY A 93 -4.53 -11.79 -3.96
CA GLY A 93 -3.82 -12.52 -5.01
C GLY A 93 -4.71 -13.47 -5.82
N PRO A 94 -4.09 -14.16 -6.79
CA PRO A 94 -4.81 -15.15 -7.60
C PRO A 94 -5.33 -16.31 -6.75
N ALA A 95 -6.36 -17.00 -7.25
CA ALA A 95 -6.88 -18.21 -6.64
C ALA A 95 -5.79 -19.25 -6.40
N GLY A 96 -5.72 -19.78 -5.18
CA GLY A 96 -4.69 -20.72 -4.72
C GLY A 96 -3.72 -20.15 -3.68
N ILE A 97 -3.65 -18.82 -3.52
CA ILE A 97 -2.74 -18.19 -2.54
C ILE A 97 -3.13 -18.57 -1.10
N ARG A 98 -4.43 -18.62 -0.79
CA ARG A 98 -4.92 -19.07 0.51
C ARG A 98 -4.42 -20.49 0.80
N ARG A 99 -4.65 -21.42 -0.13
CA ARG A 99 -4.23 -22.82 0.04
C ARG A 99 -2.72 -22.94 0.28
N PHE A 100 -1.91 -22.18 -0.46
CA PHE A 100 -0.46 -22.18 -0.27
C PHE A 100 -0.08 -21.76 1.16
N VAL A 101 -0.61 -20.63 1.62
CA VAL A 101 -0.29 -20.10 2.95
C VAL A 101 -0.81 -21.02 4.06
N GLU A 102 -2.09 -21.43 4.00
CA GLU A 102 -2.69 -22.29 5.02
C GLU A 102 -1.97 -23.63 5.10
N SER A 103 -1.62 -24.27 3.96
CA SER A 103 -0.85 -25.52 3.96
C SER A 103 0.54 -25.36 4.57
N ALA A 104 1.24 -24.26 4.26
CA ALA A 104 2.56 -24.02 4.82
C ALA A 104 2.51 -23.82 6.35
N LEU A 105 1.53 -23.07 6.84
CA LEU A 105 1.33 -22.83 8.28
C LEU A 105 0.89 -24.10 9.01
N GLU A 106 -0.02 -24.89 8.42
CA GLU A 106 -0.51 -26.16 8.97
C GLU A 106 0.63 -27.17 9.13
N VAL A 107 1.35 -27.46 8.04
CA VAL A 107 2.46 -28.46 8.05
C VAL A 107 3.58 -28.05 9.00
N SER A 108 3.89 -26.76 9.08
CA SER A 108 4.91 -26.23 10.00
C SER A 108 4.41 -26.03 11.44
N GLN A 109 3.11 -26.26 11.72
CA GLN A 109 2.45 -25.97 12.98
C GLN A 109 2.67 -24.51 13.45
N THR A 110 2.85 -23.59 12.50
CA THR A 110 3.07 -22.17 12.79
C THR A 110 1.74 -21.50 13.13
N GLN A 111 1.64 -20.95 14.33
CA GLN A 111 0.49 -20.17 14.76
C GLN A 111 0.79 -18.68 14.64
N LEU A 112 -0.12 -17.94 14.00
CA LEU A 112 -0.02 -16.50 13.89
C LEU A 112 -0.80 -15.83 15.03
N SER A 113 -0.28 -14.73 15.55
CA SER A 113 -0.92 -13.91 16.58
C SER A 113 -1.94 -12.90 16.01
N TYR A 114 -2.30 -13.02 14.74
CA TYR A 114 -3.20 -12.11 14.04
C TYR A 114 -3.97 -12.86 12.94
N PRO A 115 -5.17 -12.38 12.56
CA PRO A 115 -5.93 -12.97 11.46
C PRO A 115 -5.40 -12.52 10.10
N ILE A 116 -5.48 -13.41 9.11
CA ILE A 116 -5.28 -13.07 7.70
C ILE A 116 -6.64 -13.02 7.00
N ASN A 117 -6.93 -11.89 6.37
CA ASN A 117 -8.07 -11.71 5.48
C ASN A 117 -7.63 -12.03 4.05
N PHE A 118 -8.01 -13.19 3.53
CA PHE A 118 -7.69 -13.59 2.17
C PHE A 118 -8.69 -13.03 1.17
N HIS A 119 -8.17 -12.43 0.11
CA HIS A 119 -8.94 -11.88 -1.02
C HIS A 119 -8.41 -12.49 -2.32
N GLU A 120 -8.99 -13.63 -2.72
CA GLU A 120 -8.64 -14.31 -3.96
C GLU A 120 -9.54 -13.83 -5.10
N PHE A 121 -8.95 -13.67 -6.29
CA PHE A 121 -9.67 -13.27 -7.49
C PHE A 121 -9.10 -13.98 -8.72
N VAL A 122 -9.88 -13.99 -9.81
CA VAL A 122 -9.56 -14.69 -11.07
C VAL A 122 -9.63 -13.79 -12.29
N SER A 123 -10.08 -12.55 -12.14
CA SER A 123 -10.29 -11.59 -13.24
C SER A 123 -9.95 -10.18 -12.82
N ASP A 124 -9.84 -9.32 -13.82
CA ASP A 124 -9.69 -7.87 -13.66
C ASP A 124 -10.80 -7.28 -12.81
N GLY A 125 -10.49 -6.21 -12.13
CA GLY A 125 -11.50 -5.44 -11.41
C GLY A 125 -10.97 -4.67 -10.21
N LEU A 126 -11.91 -3.99 -9.57
CA LEU A 126 -11.68 -3.30 -8.32
C LEU A 126 -11.55 -4.32 -7.19
N ILE A 127 -10.42 -4.32 -6.50
CA ILE A 127 -10.12 -5.31 -5.44
C ILE A 127 -10.07 -4.73 -4.04
N SER A 128 -9.84 -3.43 -3.90
CA SER A 128 -9.83 -2.76 -2.60
C SER A 128 -10.15 -1.28 -2.72
N VAL A 129 -10.96 -0.79 -1.80
CA VAL A 129 -11.26 0.65 -1.64
C VAL A 129 -11.21 0.99 -0.17
N ASP A 130 -10.48 2.04 0.16
CA ASP A 130 -10.51 2.63 1.50
C ASP A 130 -10.68 4.15 1.45
N GLY A 131 -10.52 4.81 2.59
CA GLY A 131 -10.64 6.26 2.69
C GLY A 131 -9.64 7.05 1.85
N GLU A 132 -8.46 6.49 1.55
CA GLU A 132 -7.34 7.19 0.91
C GLU A 132 -6.97 6.60 -0.46
N PHE A 133 -7.24 5.31 -0.71
CA PHE A 133 -6.77 4.60 -1.90
C PHE A 133 -7.85 3.76 -2.56
N THR A 134 -7.70 3.60 -3.86
CA THR A 134 -8.41 2.61 -4.67
C THR A 134 -7.37 1.69 -5.30
N VAL A 135 -7.59 0.37 -5.26
CA VAL A 135 -6.70 -0.61 -5.87
C VAL A 135 -7.48 -1.47 -6.85
N SER A 136 -7.00 -1.54 -8.08
CA SER A 136 -7.56 -2.39 -9.14
C SER A 136 -6.51 -3.39 -9.62
N ALA A 137 -6.97 -4.59 -9.99
CA ALA A 137 -6.16 -5.62 -10.62
C ALA A 137 -6.44 -5.65 -12.13
N PHE A 138 -5.40 -5.86 -12.91
CA PHE A 138 -5.44 -6.03 -14.37
C PHE A 138 -4.74 -7.32 -14.75
N GLY A 139 -5.43 -8.23 -15.43
CA GLY A 139 -4.87 -9.50 -15.88
C GLY A 139 -3.77 -9.29 -16.92
N LEU A 140 -2.69 -10.02 -16.76
CA LEU A 140 -1.49 -9.97 -17.58
C LEU A 140 -1.28 -11.28 -18.36
N ALA A 141 -0.48 -11.24 -19.42
CA ALA A 141 -0.15 -12.40 -20.25
C ALA A 141 1.08 -13.13 -19.70
N HIS A 142 0.86 -14.19 -18.94
CA HIS A 142 1.91 -15.02 -18.38
C HIS A 142 1.52 -16.51 -18.41
N SER A 143 2.41 -17.41 -18.01
CA SER A 143 2.16 -18.87 -17.95
C SER A 143 1.16 -19.28 -16.87
N LEU A 144 1.10 -18.52 -15.78
CA LEU A 144 0.08 -18.59 -14.74
C LEU A 144 -0.78 -17.32 -14.74
N PRO A 145 -1.97 -17.32 -14.12
CA PRO A 145 -2.71 -16.09 -13.86
C PRO A 145 -1.81 -15.06 -13.17
N SER A 146 -1.54 -13.96 -13.85
CA SER A 146 -0.67 -12.87 -13.38
C SER A 146 -1.41 -11.56 -13.48
N PHE A 147 -1.17 -10.65 -12.55
CA PHE A 147 -1.87 -9.38 -12.45
C PHE A 147 -0.91 -8.21 -12.26
N ALA A 148 -1.28 -7.06 -12.82
CA ALA A 148 -0.79 -5.77 -12.39
C ALA A 148 -1.75 -5.19 -11.36
N TYR A 149 -1.20 -4.43 -10.41
CA TYR A 149 -1.97 -3.66 -9.44
C TYR A 149 -1.81 -2.18 -9.72
N ARG A 150 -2.95 -1.51 -9.91
CA ARG A 150 -3.03 -0.06 -10.04
C ARG A 150 -3.55 0.53 -8.74
N ILE A 151 -2.75 1.35 -8.13
CA ILE A 151 -3.04 2.03 -6.86
C ILE A 151 -3.28 3.51 -7.16
N GLU A 152 -4.46 3.99 -6.87
CA GLU A 152 -4.85 5.38 -7.06
C GLU A 152 -5.09 6.03 -5.70
N GLU A 153 -4.26 7.02 -5.38
CA GLU A 153 -4.47 7.87 -4.21
C GLU A 153 -5.63 8.84 -4.50
N LYS A 154 -6.60 8.93 -3.59
CA LYS A 154 -7.69 9.90 -3.73
C LYS A 154 -7.17 11.33 -3.68
N GLU A 155 -7.87 12.22 -4.35
CA GLU A 155 -7.59 13.64 -4.26
C GLU A 155 -7.62 14.11 -2.80
N ARG A 156 -6.64 14.89 -2.42
CA ARG A 156 -6.54 15.46 -1.07
C ARG A 156 -6.91 16.93 -1.11
N ALA A 157 -7.72 17.35 -0.14
CA ALA A 157 -7.98 18.76 0.06
C ALA A 157 -6.69 19.56 0.17
N GLY A 158 -6.68 20.74 -0.36
CA GLY A 158 -5.55 21.66 -0.29
C GLY A 158 -5.13 21.94 1.15
N GLY A 159 -3.87 22.29 1.34
CA GLY A 159 -3.40 22.78 2.63
C GLY A 159 -3.90 24.20 2.90
N LEU A 160 -3.94 24.58 4.17
CA LEU A 160 -4.17 25.99 4.53
C LEU A 160 -3.02 26.87 4.02
N GLN A 161 -3.37 28.02 3.46
CA GLN A 161 -2.43 29.06 3.05
C GLN A 161 -1.97 29.82 4.30
N MET A 162 -1.01 29.21 5.03
CA MET A 162 -0.59 29.70 6.35
C MET A 162 -0.05 31.13 6.35
N ASP A 163 0.56 31.57 5.25
CA ASP A 163 1.09 32.94 5.18
C ASP A 163 -0.05 33.97 5.19
N ARG A 164 -1.12 33.73 4.42
CA ARG A 164 -2.33 34.56 4.44
C ARG A 164 -3.05 34.54 5.79
N LEU A 165 -3.07 33.39 6.47
CA LEU A 165 -3.67 33.28 7.79
C LEU A 165 -2.83 33.99 8.88
N ARG A 166 -1.51 33.98 8.74
CA ARG A 166 -0.60 34.74 9.63
C ARG A 166 -0.82 36.24 9.53
N GLU A 167 -1.08 36.77 8.33
CA GLU A 167 -1.42 38.18 8.12
C GLU A 167 -2.70 38.59 8.86
N LEU A 168 -3.60 37.62 9.10
CA LEU A 168 -4.81 37.82 9.90
C LEU A 168 -4.62 37.58 11.40
N GLY A 169 -3.39 37.30 11.84
CA GLY A 169 -3.06 36.98 13.22
C GLY A 169 -3.34 35.56 13.65
N ILE A 170 -3.69 34.66 12.71
CA ILE A 170 -4.00 33.25 13.00
C ILE A 170 -2.72 32.44 12.89
N LEU A 171 -2.07 32.13 14.01
CA LEU A 171 -0.75 31.48 14.02
C LEU A 171 -0.85 29.96 14.29
N SER A 172 -1.67 29.57 15.24
CA SER A 172 -1.79 28.17 15.67
C SER A 172 -3.09 27.95 16.45
N GLY A 173 -3.46 26.68 16.67
CA GLY A 173 -4.57 26.32 17.55
C GLY A 173 -5.71 25.58 16.85
N PRO A 174 -6.78 25.25 17.59
CA PRO A 174 -7.95 24.49 17.09
C PRO A 174 -8.67 25.15 15.91
N LEU A 175 -8.55 26.47 15.81
CA LEU A 175 -9.16 27.25 14.72
C LEU A 175 -8.66 26.81 13.35
N LEU A 176 -7.37 26.50 13.23
CA LEU A 176 -6.80 26.00 11.97
C LEU A 176 -7.44 24.67 11.52
N GLY A 177 -7.80 23.81 12.46
CA GLY A 177 -8.52 22.56 12.15
C GLY A 177 -9.89 22.83 11.51
N ARG A 178 -10.64 23.78 12.06
CA ARG A 178 -11.94 24.18 11.55
C ARG A 178 -11.84 24.85 10.17
N LEU A 179 -10.89 25.76 10.02
CA LEU A 179 -10.61 26.40 8.72
C LEU A 179 -10.19 25.38 7.64
N LYS A 180 -9.39 24.38 8.03
CA LYS A 180 -8.99 23.29 7.13
C LYS A 180 -10.17 22.42 6.66
N ASN A 181 -11.22 22.31 7.48
CA ASN A 181 -12.46 21.64 7.11
C ASN A 181 -13.37 22.52 6.24
N GLY A 182 -12.96 23.77 5.93
CA GLY A 182 -13.74 24.70 5.15
C GLY A 182 -14.88 25.36 5.94
N GLU A 183 -14.80 25.36 7.28
CA GLU A 183 -15.79 26.01 8.14
C GLU A 183 -15.61 27.53 8.15
N ILE A 184 -16.71 28.25 8.36
CA ILE A 184 -16.68 29.69 8.66
C ILE A 184 -16.43 29.84 10.17
N VAL A 185 -15.42 30.62 10.54
CA VAL A 185 -15.06 30.87 11.93
C VAL A 185 -15.12 32.37 12.22
N THR A 186 -15.51 32.73 13.45
CA THR A 186 -15.48 34.10 13.94
C THR A 186 -14.22 34.29 14.78
N LEU A 187 -13.44 35.32 14.49
CA LEU A 187 -12.29 35.73 15.30
C LEU A 187 -12.75 36.55 16.50
N ASP A 188 -11.86 36.73 17.50
CA ASP A 188 -12.13 37.48 18.74
C ASP A 188 -12.46 38.95 18.45
N ASP A 189 -12.05 39.49 17.35
CA ASP A 189 -12.34 40.85 16.87
C ASP A 189 -13.67 40.96 16.09
N GLY A 190 -14.40 39.86 15.94
CA GLY A 190 -15.69 39.78 15.23
C GLY A 190 -15.59 39.53 13.73
N ARG A 191 -14.40 39.44 13.13
CA ARG A 191 -14.22 39.11 11.70
C ARG A 191 -14.64 37.67 11.44
N LEU A 192 -15.34 37.44 10.32
CA LEU A 192 -15.70 36.13 9.80
C LEU A 192 -14.66 35.68 8.79
N ILE A 193 -14.14 34.49 8.93
CA ILE A 193 -13.18 33.88 8.03
C ILE A 193 -13.80 32.61 7.45
N ASP A 194 -13.96 32.59 6.12
CA ASP A 194 -14.37 31.35 5.41
C ASP A 194 -13.12 30.53 5.12
N GLY A 195 -13.01 29.35 5.75
CA GLY A 195 -11.87 28.46 5.57
C GLY A 195 -11.62 28.06 4.11
N LYS A 196 -12.67 27.99 3.28
CA LYS A 196 -12.55 27.63 1.85
C LYS A 196 -11.69 28.62 1.07
N GLU A 197 -11.70 29.91 1.39
CA GLU A 197 -10.93 30.96 0.74
C GLU A 197 -9.43 30.86 1.04
N TYR A 198 -9.07 30.15 2.09
CA TYR A 198 -7.69 29.96 2.57
C TYR A 198 -7.15 28.55 2.30
N LEU A 199 -7.89 27.71 1.60
CA LEU A 199 -7.38 26.43 1.11
C LEU A 199 -6.61 26.64 -0.21
N SER A 200 -5.47 25.98 -0.32
CA SER A 200 -4.80 25.81 -1.61
C SER A 200 -5.67 24.90 -2.51
N PRO A 201 -5.47 24.93 -3.83
CA PRO A 201 -6.14 24.00 -4.72
C PRO A 201 -5.94 22.55 -4.25
N PRO A 202 -6.95 21.69 -4.44
CA PRO A 202 -6.81 20.27 -4.15
C PRO A 202 -5.59 19.67 -4.86
N ARG A 203 -4.93 18.72 -4.21
CA ARG A 203 -3.80 18.00 -4.80
C ARG A 203 -4.31 16.72 -5.42
N LYS A 204 -4.08 16.55 -6.71
CA LYS A 204 -4.35 15.30 -7.39
C LYS A 204 -3.66 14.16 -6.67
N GLY A 205 -4.35 13.03 -6.53
CA GLY A 205 -3.77 11.79 -6.05
C GLY A 205 -2.70 11.29 -7.02
N ARG A 206 -1.75 10.55 -6.50
CA ARG A 206 -0.73 9.88 -7.29
C ARG A 206 -1.24 8.52 -7.74
N ILE A 207 -0.74 8.07 -8.87
CA ILE A 207 -1.04 6.74 -9.41
C ILE A 207 0.27 5.94 -9.41
N ILE A 208 0.19 4.70 -8.97
CA ILE A 208 1.30 3.75 -9.02
C ILE A 208 0.77 2.48 -9.67
N ALA A 209 1.50 1.95 -10.63
CA ALA A 209 1.22 0.65 -11.22
C ALA A 209 2.38 -0.31 -10.94
N VAL A 210 2.08 -1.47 -10.34
CA VAL A 210 3.06 -2.54 -10.07
C VAL A 210 2.67 -3.74 -10.91
N PHE A 211 3.60 -4.21 -11.72
CA PHE A 211 3.36 -5.30 -12.66
C PHE A 211 3.95 -6.61 -12.15
N GLY A 212 3.18 -7.68 -12.28
CA GLY A 212 3.72 -9.03 -12.27
C GLY A 212 4.43 -9.37 -13.59
N ASP A 213 4.96 -10.59 -13.67
CA ASP A 213 5.59 -11.10 -14.88
C ASP A 213 4.59 -11.13 -16.03
N THR A 214 5.00 -10.62 -17.18
CA THR A 214 4.13 -10.49 -18.34
C THR A 214 4.88 -10.44 -19.66
N LYS A 215 4.24 -10.96 -20.70
CA LYS A 215 4.53 -10.62 -22.10
C LYS A 215 3.74 -9.36 -22.46
N PRO A 216 4.07 -8.65 -23.56
CA PRO A 216 3.22 -7.57 -24.05
C PRO A 216 1.76 -8.02 -24.16
N CYS A 217 0.85 -7.25 -23.56
CA CYS A 217 -0.58 -7.54 -23.56
C CYS A 217 -1.41 -6.24 -23.58
N PRO A 218 -2.67 -6.28 -24.06
CA PRO A 218 -3.52 -5.09 -24.17
C PRO A 218 -3.86 -4.41 -22.85
N SER A 219 -3.91 -5.16 -21.75
CA SER A 219 -4.24 -4.63 -20.41
C SER A 219 -3.09 -3.83 -19.75
N ALA A 220 -1.84 -4.08 -20.17
CA ALA A 220 -0.69 -3.41 -19.57
C ALA A 220 -0.68 -1.87 -19.74
N PRO A 221 -0.96 -1.30 -20.93
CA PRO A 221 -1.12 0.15 -21.06
C PRO A 221 -2.24 0.73 -20.19
N ALA A 222 -3.38 0.07 -20.09
CA ALA A 222 -4.50 0.51 -19.25
C ALA A 222 -4.14 0.53 -17.76
N ALA A 223 -3.42 -0.49 -17.29
CA ALA A 223 -2.91 -0.52 -15.91
C ALA A 223 -1.93 0.63 -15.61
N ALA A 224 -1.12 1.03 -16.60
CA ALA A 224 -0.08 2.06 -16.46
C ALA A 224 -0.58 3.50 -16.76
N GLU A 225 -1.81 3.67 -17.23
CA GLU A 225 -2.30 4.98 -17.68
C GLU A 225 -2.21 6.04 -16.58
N GLY A 226 -1.44 7.10 -16.82
CA GLY A 226 -1.25 8.22 -15.89
C GLY A 226 -0.40 7.91 -14.65
N ALA A 227 0.25 6.72 -14.58
CA ALA A 227 1.13 6.30 -13.48
C ALA A 227 2.53 6.89 -13.58
#